data_5d3693f8d9161bf808d4166a62247687
#
_entry.id   5d3693f8d9161bf808d4166a62247687
#
_cell.length_a   1.000
_cell.length_b   1.000
_cell.length_c   1.000
_cell.angle_alpha   90.00
_cell.angle_beta   90.00
_cell.angle_gamma   90.00
#
_symmetry.space_group_name_H-M   'P 1'
#
loop_
_entity.id
_entity.type
_entity.pdbx_description
1 polymer ?
#
loop_
_entity_poly.entity_id
_entity_poly.type
_entity_poly.pdbx_seq_one_letter_code
_entity_poly.pdbx_strand_id
1 'polypeptide(L)'
;MKKVVLSVVAALALSAAPALAADMPAKAAKVVAPAAAPSPWDVAFGTAFTTDYVLRGVSQSNHKPAAQGYFEVDYTAADWVKLYAGVWGSSLWTGFADAEFDITGGARFSWGNFGLDLGLIYYYYPGGNNAAAGLFNGSWLEGYVKPSYKFTDWLTVGAVFETAFNNFNDKLVPGVWVGNAGHYYVSGNAVITLPWHPVADVNLSINPEIGYEWYSNGVTANLGFVSDTYWDVGFDINYKAITLDLRYWGTNAKPGTAGTVTANQCNTVPGFGGSSNLCGDRFVATLKFDTTLAALK
;
A
#
# COMPACT_ATOMS: atom_id res chain seq x y z
N MET A 1 5.28 15.70 39.95
CA MET A 1 5.60 15.68 38.52
C MET A 1 5.14 14.33 38.00
N LYS A 2 3.92 14.29 37.44
CA LYS A 2 3.29 13.05 36.96
C LYS A 2 3.77 12.80 35.53
N LYS A 3 4.39 11.64 35.31
CA LYS A 3 4.82 11.21 33.99
C LYS A 3 3.57 10.86 33.17
N VAL A 4 3.24 11.68 32.21
CA VAL A 4 2.27 11.34 31.16
C VAL A 4 3.05 10.54 30.13
N VAL A 5 2.95 9.21 30.21
CA VAL A 5 3.37 8.31 29.13
C VAL A 5 2.23 8.33 28.13
N LEU A 6 2.31 9.19 27.15
CA LEU A 6 1.39 9.22 26.02
C LEU A 6 1.87 8.16 25.03
N SER A 7 1.09 7.10 24.88
CA SER A 7 1.34 6.02 23.95
C SER A 7 1.21 6.54 22.51
N VAL A 8 2.32 6.96 21.91
CA VAL A 8 2.39 7.38 20.51
C VAL A 8 2.69 6.14 19.66
N VAL A 9 1.68 5.30 19.44
CA VAL A 9 1.79 4.13 18.53
C VAL A 9 0.90 4.27 17.30
N ALA A 10 0.29 5.43 17.08
CA ALA A 10 -0.81 5.56 16.13
C ALA A 10 -0.48 6.22 14.79
N ALA A 11 0.77 6.43 14.42
CA ALA A 11 1.06 7.23 13.23
C ALA A 11 1.91 6.54 12.15
N LEU A 12 2.07 5.24 12.19
CA LEU A 12 2.99 4.53 11.27
C LEU A 12 2.32 3.64 10.25
N ALA A 13 1.00 3.68 10.14
CA ALA A 13 0.30 2.97 9.09
C ALA A 13 -0.10 3.93 7.98
N LEU A 14 0.81 4.25 7.09
CA LEU A 14 0.52 4.95 5.83
C LEU A 14 -0.11 4.04 4.78
N SER A 15 -0.46 2.82 5.13
CA SER A 15 -1.26 1.93 4.29
C SER A 15 -2.32 1.14 5.06
N ALA A 16 -2.39 1.24 6.40
CA ALA A 16 -3.48 0.67 7.19
C ALA A 16 -3.46 1.34 8.55
N ALA A 17 -4.25 2.37 8.77
CA ALA A 17 -4.42 2.96 10.09
C ALA A 17 -5.35 2.09 10.94
N PRO A 18 -4.88 1.45 12.02
CA PRO A 18 -5.81 0.87 12.98
C PRO A 18 -6.53 2.00 13.71
N ALA A 19 -7.85 1.97 13.69
CA ALA A 19 -8.67 2.90 14.46
C ALA A 19 -8.40 2.73 15.96
N LEU A 20 -8.04 3.81 16.64
CA LEU A 20 -7.92 3.84 18.10
C LEU A 20 -9.33 3.81 18.73
N ALA A 21 -9.59 2.80 19.53
CA ALA A 21 -10.80 2.74 20.33
C ALA A 21 -10.74 3.74 21.49
N ALA A 22 -11.79 4.53 21.66
CA ALA A 22 -11.95 5.46 22.77
C ALA A 22 -12.45 4.74 24.05
N ASP A 23 -11.97 5.18 25.21
CA ASP A 23 -12.31 4.69 26.55
C ASP A 23 -13.80 4.74 26.86
N MET A 24 -14.34 3.67 27.44
CA MET A 24 -15.65 3.61 28.06
C MET A 24 -15.53 3.85 29.58
N PRO A 25 -16.47 4.56 30.25
CA PRO A 25 -16.35 4.91 31.65
C PRO A 25 -16.50 3.69 32.57
N ALA A 26 -15.60 3.57 33.52
CA ALA A 26 -15.53 2.48 34.49
C ALA A 26 -16.69 2.47 35.46
N LYS A 27 -17.38 1.34 35.61
CA LYS A 27 -18.34 1.05 36.67
C LYS A 27 -17.69 0.18 37.76
N ALA A 28 -17.72 0.71 38.98
CA ALA A 28 -17.45 0.12 40.31
C ALA A 28 -16.49 -1.09 40.44
N ALA A 29 -15.49 -0.91 41.32
CA ALA A 29 -14.44 -1.84 41.67
C ALA A 29 -14.93 -3.23 42.18
N LYS A 30 -14.59 -4.27 41.42
CA LYS A 30 -14.25 -5.58 41.96
C LYS A 30 -12.76 -5.67 42.13
N VAL A 31 -12.29 -6.29 43.20
CA VAL A 31 -10.85 -6.61 43.40
C VAL A 31 -10.40 -7.40 42.16
N VAL A 32 -9.69 -6.72 41.27
CA VAL A 32 -9.22 -7.29 40.02
C VAL A 32 -7.85 -7.89 40.29
N ALA A 33 -7.70 -9.17 39.96
CA ALA A 33 -6.36 -9.78 39.81
C ALA A 33 -5.50 -8.88 38.94
N PRO A 34 -4.16 -8.79 39.18
CA PRO A 34 -3.29 -7.97 38.34
C PRO A 34 -3.58 -8.25 36.87
N ALA A 35 -3.91 -7.21 36.12
CA ALA A 35 -4.16 -7.34 34.68
C ALA A 35 -2.96 -8.07 34.05
N ALA A 36 -3.22 -9.15 33.34
CA ALA A 36 -2.16 -9.83 32.60
C ALA A 36 -1.43 -8.81 31.72
N ALA A 37 -0.11 -8.89 31.67
CA ALA A 37 0.66 -8.03 30.78
C ALA A 37 0.08 -8.12 29.35
N PRO A 38 -0.04 -7.01 28.63
CA PRO A 38 -0.57 -7.05 27.27
C PRO A 38 0.26 -8.02 26.42
N SER A 39 -0.42 -8.82 25.60
CA SER A 39 0.26 -9.75 24.68
C SER A 39 1.19 -8.95 23.77
N PRO A 40 2.45 -9.40 23.54
CA PRO A 40 3.30 -8.79 22.54
C PRO A 40 2.83 -9.07 21.11
N TRP A 41 1.87 -9.97 20.92
CA TRP A 41 1.27 -10.34 19.65
C TRP A 41 -0.05 -9.62 19.43
N ASP A 42 -0.22 -9.09 18.24
CA ASP A 42 -1.50 -8.59 17.72
C ASP A 42 -1.70 -9.09 16.29
N VAL A 43 -2.92 -8.96 15.80
CA VAL A 43 -3.28 -9.28 14.42
C VAL A 43 -4.09 -8.13 13.87
N ALA A 44 -3.60 -7.53 12.80
CA ALA A 44 -4.33 -6.54 12.02
C ALA A 44 -4.96 -7.22 10.79
N PHE A 45 -6.17 -6.83 10.44
CA PHE A 45 -6.85 -7.33 9.26
C PHE A 45 -7.87 -6.32 8.76
N GLY A 46 -8.15 -6.39 7.47
CA GLY A 46 -9.10 -5.48 6.85
C GLY A 46 -9.53 -5.93 5.47
N THR A 47 -10.52 -5.23 4.95
CA THR A 47 -11.03 -5.40 3.58
C THR A 47 -11.29 -4.05 2.96
N ALA A 48 -11.23 -3.96 1.63
CA ALA A 48 -11.62 -2.79 0.90
C ALA A 48 -12.38 -3.14 -0.38
N PHE A 49 -13.29 -2.23 -0.78
CA PHE A 49 -13.92 -2.23 -2.08
C PHE A 49 -13.60 -0.89 -2.73
N THR A 50 -12.92 -0.93 -3.86
CA THR A 50 -12.51 0.24 -4.62
C THR A 50 -13.15 0.25 -5.99
N THR A 51 -13.44 1.44 -6.51
CA THR A 51 -13.98 1.59 -7.87
C THR A 51 -12.93 1.36 -8.95
N ASP A 52 -11.64 1.52 -8.62
CA ASP A 52 -10.48 1.16 -9.44
C ASP A 52 -9.31 0.85 -8.52
N TYR A 53 -8.55 -0.20 -8.79
CA TYR A 53 -7.28 -0.46 -8.11
C TYR A 53 -6.17 0.23 -8.88
N VAL A 54 -5.59 1.27 -8.30
CA VAL A 54 -4.49 2.04 -8.89
C VAL A 54 -3.21 1.81 -8.08
N LEU A 55 -2.15 1.40 -8.75
CA LEU A 55 -0.81 1.28 -8.20
C LEU A 55 0.12 2.23 -8.97
N ARG A 56 0.74 3.18 -8.27
CA ARG A 56 1.71 4.13 -8.85
C ARG A 56 1.18 4.82 -10.12
N GLY A 57 -0.08 5.25 -10.09
CA GLY A 57 -0.74 5.92 -11.21
C GLY A 57 -1.27 5.04 -12.34
N VAL A 58 -1.09 3.71 -12.24
CA VAL A 58 -1.53 2.73 -13.24
C VAL A 58 -2.69 1.89 -12.70
N SER A 59 -3.79 1.79 -13.44
CA SER A 59 -4.92 0.93 -13.07
C SER A 59 -4.56 -0.54 -13.18
N GLN A 60 -4.72 -1.29 -12.10
CA GLN A 60 -4.52 -2.73 -12.04
C GLN A 60 -5.83 -3.51 -12.26
N SER A 61 -6.96 -2.83 -12.19
CA SER A 61 -8.29 -3.42 -12.38
C SER A 61 -8.96 -2.99 -13.70
N ASN A 62 -8.23 -2.34 -14.61
CA ASN A 62 -8.74 -1.88 -15.91
C ASN A 62 -10.00 -1.00 -15.75
N HIS A 63 -9.94 -0.02 -14.83
CA HIS A 63 -11.05 0.90 -14.48
C HIS A 63 -12.30 0.20 -13.96
N LYS A 64 -12.17 -1.00 -13.41
CA LYS A 64 -13.28 -1.76 -12.85
C LYS A 64 -13.14 -1.86 -11.33
N PRO A 65 -14.24 -2.09 -10.61
CA PRO A 65 -14.18 -2.31 -9.17
C PRO A 65 -13.29 -3.49 -8.81
N ALA A 66 -12.55 -3.35 -7.70
CA ALA A 66 -11.74 -4.41 -7.14
C ALA A 66 -12.10 -4.65 -5.67
N ALA A 67 -12.01 -5.92 -5.26
CA ALA A 67 -12.09 -6.33 -3.87
C ALA A 67 -10.69 -6.63 -3.35
N GLN A 68 -10.39 -6.12 -2.15
CA GLN A 68 -9.08 -6.20 -1.53
C GLN A 68 -9.22 -6.66 -0.08
N GLY A 69 -8.15 -7.23 0.47
CA GLY A 69 -8.12 -7.59 1.87
C GLY A 69 -6.70 -7.87 2.34
N TYR A 70 -6.49 -7.80 3.65
CA TYR A 70 -5.19 -8.11 4.23
C TYR A 70 -5.32 -8.78 5.60
N PHE A 71 -4.23 -9.42 5.97
CA PHE A 71 -4.00 -10.01 7.28
C PHE A 71 -2.52 -9.83 7.64
N GLU A 72 -2.23 -9.29 8.82
CA GLU A 72 -0.87 -9.05 9.30
C GLU A 72 -0.75 -9.50 10.76
N VAL A 73 0.30 -10.23 11.07
CA VAL A 73 0.68 -10.59 12.44
C VAL A 73 1.79 -9.67 12.89
N ASP A 74 1.58 -9.01 14.01
CA ASP A 74 2.51 -8.11 14.68
C ASP A 74 3.12 -8.74 15.92
N TYR A 75 4.43 -8.51 16.14
CA TYR A 75 5.12 -8.85 17.36
C TYR A 75 5.87 -7.62 17.91
N THR A 76 5.45 -7.12 19.06
CA THR A 76 6.13 -6.02 19.77
C THR A 76 7.34 -6.57 20.49
N ALA A 77 8.52 -6.45 19.87
CA ALA A 77 9.78 -6.96 20.42
C ALA A 77 10.35 -6.03 21.52
N ALA A 78 10.09 -4.73 21.39
CA ALA A 78 10.38 -3.69 22.39
C ALA A 78 9.46 -2.47 22.11
N ASP A 79 9.41 -1.51 23.04
CA ASP A 79 8.58 -0.30 22.93
C ASP A 79 8.85 0.53 21.66
N TRP A 80 10.05 0.36 21.10
CA TRP A 80 10.52 1.10 19.92
C TRP A 80 10.65 0.25 18.66
N VAL A 81 10.36 -1.08 18.73
CA VAL A 81 10.43 -1.97 17.56
C VAL A 81 9.29 -2.98 17.54
N LYS A 82 8.62 -3.08 16.39
CA LYS A 82 7.60 -4.05 16.07
C LYS A 82 8.03 -4.83 14.84
N LEU A 83 8.03 -6.15 14.92
CA LEU A 83 8.19 -7.04 13.77
C LEU A 83 6.82 -7.38 13.20
N TYR A 84 6.72 -7.59 11.91
CA TYR A 84 5.47 -7.97 11.27
C TYR A 84 5.69 -8.93 10.10
N ALA A 85 4.65 -9.70 9.81
CA ALA A 85 4.52 -10.48 8.59
C ALA A 85 3.05 -10.52 8.19
N GLY A 86 2.77 -10.36 6.91
CA GLY A 86 1.40 -10.28 6.43
C GLY A 86 1.24 -10.68 4.98
N VAL A 87 -0.02 -10.73 4.58
CA VAL A 87 -0.44 -10.87 3.20
C VAL A 87 -1.54 -9.88 2.90
N TRP A 88 -1.43 -9.21 1.77
CA TRP A 88 -2.49 -8.43 1.16
C TRP A 88 -2.86 -9.05 -0.18
N GLY A 89 -4.08 -8.84 -0.64
CA GLY A 89 -4.49 -9.32 -1.95
C GLY A 89 -5.57 -8.46 -2.58
N SER A 90 -5.64 -8.50 -3.90
CA SER A 90 -6.61 -7.78 -4.74
C SER A 90 -7.03 -8.61 -5.94
N SER A 91 -8.30 -8.46 -6.33
CA SER A 91 -8.73 -8.90 -7.66
C SER A 91 -8.13 -8.00 -8.74
N LEU A 92 -7.75 -8.57 -9.87
CA LEU A 92 -7.18 -7.89 -11.04
C LEU A 92 -8.09 -8.02 -12.26
N TRP A 93 -7.95 -7.07 -13.21
CA TRP A 93 -8.68 -7.08 -14.46
C TRP A 93 -7.79 -6.70 -15.66
N THR A 94 -6.48 -6.77 -15.51
CA THR A 94 -5.54 -6.38 -16.57
C THR A 94 -5.33 -7.47 -17.63
N GLY A 95 -5.84 -8.69 -17.40
CA GLY A 95 -5.59 -9.84 -18.25
C GLY A 95 -4.21 -10.48 -18.06
N PHE A 96 -3.43 -9.93 -17.12
CA PHE A 96 -2.12 -10.46 -16.76
C PHE A 96 -2.22 -11.60 -15.75
N ALA A 97 -3.05 -11.43 -14.73
CA ALA A 97 -3.34 -12.40 -13.69
C ALA A 97 -4.76 -12.23 -13.17
N ASP A 98 -5.29 -13.24 -12.48
CA ASP A 98 -6.64 -13.19 -11.90
C ASP A 98 -6.65 -12.41 -10.57
N ALA A 99 -5.54 -12.44 -9.86
CA ALA A 99 -5.37 -11.77 -8.57
C ALA A 99 -3.89 -11.41 -8.34
N GLU A 100 -3.68 -10.52 -7.37
CA GLU A 100 -2.39 -10.15 -6.80
C GLU A 100 -2.38 -10.54 -5.33
N PHE A 101 -1.28 -11.11 -4.87
CA PHE A 101 -1.01 -11.34 -3.46
C PHE A 101 0.37 -10.80 -3.11
N ASP A 102 0.41 -9.90 -2.14
CA ASP A 102 1.63 -9.28 -1.63
C ASP A 102 1.97 -9.90 -0.28
N ILE A 103 3.05 -10.66 -0.24
CA ILE A 103 3.56 -11.25 1.00
C ILE A 103 4.62 -10.31 1.55
N THR A 104 4.36 -9.75 2.72
CA THR A 104 5.21 -8.73 3.36
C THR A 104 5.83 -9.24 4.64
N GLY A 105 6.99 -8.71 4.98
CA GLY A 105 7.59 -8.91 6.29
C GLY A 105 8.66 -7.85 6.57
N GLY A 106 8.76 -7.43 7.82
CA GLY A 106 9.66 -6.34 8.14
C GLY A 106 9.72 -5.97 9.61
N ALA A 107 10.26 -4.77 9.85
CA ALA A 107 10.38 -4.18 11.17
C ALA A 107 10.02 -2.70 11.14
N ARG A 108 9.13 -2.28 12.04
CA ARG A 108 8.74 -0.89 12.27
C ARG A 108 9.43 -0.38 13.52
N PHE A 109 10.11 0.73 13.38
CA PHE A 109 10.84 1.41 14.43
C PHE A 109 10.16 2.74 14.76
N SER A 110 10.14 3.11 16.04
CA SER A 110 9.53 4.35 16.55
C SER A 110 10.41 5.03 17.57
N TRP A 111 10.85 6.26 17.27
CA TRP A 111 11.67 7.09 18.15
C TRP A 111 11.06 8.50 18.29
N GLY A 112 10.26 8.70 19.32
CA GLY A 112 9.52 9.94 19.49
C GLY A 112 8.58 10.20 18.32
N ASN A 113 8.80 11.27 17.57
CA ASN A 113 8.01 11.63 16.39
C ASN A 113 8.50 10.99 15.08
N PHE A 114 9.65 10.32 15.11
CA PHE A 114 10.22 9.67 13.93
C PHE A 114 9.82 8.20 13.88
N GLY A 115 9.37 7.75 12.73
CA GLY A 115 9.08 6.37 12.39
C GLY A 115 9.90 5.91 11.20
N LEU A 116 10.25 4.62 11.19
CA LEU A 116 10.93 3.97 10.09
C LEU A 116 10.38 2.56 9.91
N ASP A 117 9.90 2.24 8.71
CA ASP A 117 9.50 0.90 8.32
C ASP A 117 10.50 0.35 7.29
N LEU A 118 11.10 -0.80 7.61
CA LEU A 118 12.03 -1.53 6.75
C LEU A 118 11.44 -2.91 6.48
N GLY A 119 11.33 -3.28 5.21
CA GLY A 119 10.74 -4.58 4.91
C GLY A 119 10.99 -5.06 3.49
N LEU A 120 10.42 -6.22 3.25
CA LEU A 120 10.38 -6.89 1.97
C LEU A 120 8.94 -7.10 1.57
N ILE A 121 8.67 -7.05 0.26
CA ILE A 121 7.38 -7.37 -0.33
C ILE A 121 7.60 -8.29 -1.54
N TYR A 122 6.94 -9.44 -1.52
CA TYR A 122 6.92 -10.38 -2.63
C TYR A 122 5.56 -10.31 -3.30
N TYR A 123 5.55 -9.76 -4.50
CA TYR A 123 4.37 -9.71 -5.37
C TYR A 123 4.18 -11.06 -6.05
N TYR A 124 3.05 -11.70 -5.80
CA TYR A 124 2.69 -13.00 -6.39
C TYR A 124 1.43 -12.86 -7.23
N TYR A 125 1.53 -13.28 -8.49
CA TYR A 125 0.45 -13.19 -9.47
C TYR A 125 0.02 -14.60 -9.91
N PRO A 126 -0.97 -15.21 -9.23
CA PRO A 126 -1.52 -16.51 -9.68
C PRO A 126 -2.17 -16.37 -11.05
N GLY A 127 -1.98 -17.38 -11.89
CA GLY A 127 -2.49 -17.36 -13.27
C GLY A 127 -1.69 -16.47 -14.24
N GLY A 128 -0.69 -15.72 -13.76
CA GLY A 128 0.14 -14.81 -14.55
C GLY A 128 1.08 -15.49 -15.57
N ASN A 129 1.00 -16.81 -15.71
CA ASN A 129 1.76 -17.60 -16.67
C ASN A 129 0.95 -17.84 -17.96
N ASN A 130 0.80 -16.82 -18.80
CA ASN A 130 0.22 -17.06 -20.13
C ASN A 130 1.33 -17.28 -21.15
N ALA A 131 1.85 -18.51 -21.22
CA ALA A 131 2.88 -18.90 -22.17
C ALA A 131 2.45 -18.68 -23.65
N ALA A 132 1.15 -18.76 -23.94
CA ALA A 132 0.62 -18.52 -25.28
C ALA A 132 0.68 -17.03 -25.69
N ALA A 133 0.67 -16.12 -24.71
CA ALA A 133 0.84 -14.68 -24.93
C ALA A 133 2.31 -14.23 -24.76
N GLY A 134 3.26 -15.16 -24.50
CA GLY A 134 4.65 -14.82 -24.23
C GLY A 134 4.87 -14.16 -22.85
N LEU A 135 3.89 -14.25 -21.96
CA LEU A 135 3.97 -13.70 -20.61
C LEU A 135 4.38 -14.79 -19.62
N PHE A 136 5.37 -14.48 -18.83
CA PHE A 136 5.94 -15.38 -17.82
C PHE A 136 5.85 -14.74 -16.46
N ASN A 137 5.58 -15.55 -15.45
CA ASN A 137 5.56 -15.26 -14.02
C ASN A 137 6.05 -13.85 -13.63
N GLY A 138 5.15 -12.88 -13.58
CA GLY A 138 5.46 -11.51 -13.20
C GLY A 138 5.68 -11.29 -11.70
N SER A 139 5.89 -12.38 -10.95
CA SER A 139 6.15 -12.30 -9.51
C SER A 139 7.58 -11.83 -9.26
N TRP A 140 7.76 -10.85 -8.34
CA TRP A 140 9.08 -10.31 -8.00
C TRP A 140 9.15 -9.91 -6.51
N LEU A 141 10.37 -9.67 -6.03
CA LEU A 141 10.65 -9.24 -4.66
C LEU A 141 11.21 -7.82 -4.67
N GLU A 142 10.63 -6.95 -3.85
CA GLU A 142 11.14 -5.62 -3.55
C GLU A 142 11.55 -5.48 -2.09
N GLY A 143 12.55 -4.65 -1.83
CA GLY A 143 12.85 -4.13 -0.52
C GLY A 143 12.40 -2.67 -0.42
N TYR A 144 11.96 -2.28 0.75
CA TYR A 144 11.50 -0.92 0.99
C TYR A 144 12.04 -0.30 2.26
N VAL A 145 12.12 1.02 2.22
CA VAL A 145 12.45 1.91 3.33
C VAL A 145 11.39 3.01 3.36
N LYS A 146 10.65 3.12 4.46
CA LYS A 146 9.53 4.07 4.61
C LYS A 146 9.74 4.91 5.90
N PRO A 147 10.53 6.00 5.84
CA PRO A 147 10.64 6.95 6.94
C PRO A 147 9.39 7.83 7.04
N SER A 148 9.05 8.25 8.25
CA SER A 148 8.00 9.21 8.52
C SER A 148 8.35 10.11 9.70
N TYR A 149 7.77 11.31 9.74
CA TYR A 149 7.93 12.24 10.84
C TYR A 149 6.62 12.96 11.15
N LYS A 150 6.19 12.89 12.41
CA LYS A 150 5.03 13.60 12.92
C LYS A 150 5.46 15.01 13.36
N PHE A 151 5.24 16.02 12.54
CA PHE A 151 5.58 17.41 12.84
C PHE A 151 4.67 18.00 13.91
N THR A 152 3.38 17.70 13.81
CA THR A 152 2.33 18.15 14.72
C THR A 152 1.29 17.05 14.89
N ASP A 153 0.27 17.26 15.74
CA ASP A 153 -0.83 16.30 15.87
C ASP A 153 -1.72 16.20 14.62
N TRP A 154 -1.63 17.19 13.74
CA TRP A 154 -2.41 17.23 12.50
C TRP A 154 -1.57 17.02 11.23
N LEU A 155 -0.22 16.95 11.32
CA LEU A 155 0.65 16.79 10.14
C LEU A 155 1.69 15.71 10.38
N THR A 156 1.61 14.65 9.58
CA THR A 156 2.66 13.65 9.41
C THR A 156 3.13 13.67 7.96
N VAL A 157 4.44 13.64 7.74
CA VAL A 157 5.06 13.55 6.41
C VAL A 157 5.85 12.26 6.34
N GLY A 158 5.78 11.59 5.20
CA GLY A 158 6.49 10.36 4.92
C GLY A 158 7.18 10.37 3.57
N ALA A 159 8.07 9.40 3.40
CA ALA A 159 8.65 9.07 2.10
C ALA A 159 8.70 7.55 1.96
N VAL A 160 8.77 7.09 0.73
CA VAL A 160 8.93 5.69 0.38
C VAL A 160 10.08 5.57 -0.60
N PHE A 161 10.94 4.58 -0.40
CA PHE A 161 11.88 4.11 -1.39
C PHE A 161 11.74 2.60 -1.52
N GLU A 162 11.58 2.11 -2.74
CA GLU A 162 11.45 0.68 -3.04
C GLU A 162 12.37 0.31 -4.21
N THR A 163 12.89 -0.92 -4.19
CA THR A 163 13.72 -1.45 -5.26
C THR A 163 13.59 -2.95 -5.39
N ALA A 164 13.54 -3.45 -6.61
CA ALA A 164 13.56 -4.88 -6.88
C ALA A 164 14.96 -5.44 -6.68
N PHE A 165 15.08 -6.54 -5.91
CA PHE A 165 16.36 -7.20 -5.63
C PHE A 165 16.75 -8.21 -6.70
N ASN A 166 15.77 -8.85 -7.31
CA ASN A 166 16.05 -9.81 -8.38
C ASN A 166 15.86 -9.12 -9.71
N ASN A 167 16.64 -9.58 -10.68
CA ASN A 167 16.41 -9.24 -12.06
C ASN A 167 14.92 -9.38 -12.33
N PHE A 168 14.24 -8.28 -12.32
CA PHE A 168 12.79 -8.13 -12.48
C PHE A 168 12.26 -8.97 -13.66
N ASN A 169 13.15 -9.60 -14.43
CA ASN A 169 12.82 -10.16 -15.72
C ASN A 169 13.60 -11.38 -16.23
N ASP A 170 14.34 -12.06 -15.42
CA ASP A 170 14.93 -13.32 -15.88
C ASP A 170 13.87 -14.32 -16.38
N LYS A 171 12.59 -14.05 -16.14
CA LYS A 171 11.47 -14.95 -16.40
C LYS A 171 10.35 -14.37 -17.26
N LEU A 172 10.37 -13.08 -17.61
CA LEU A 172 9.29 -12.47 -18.37
C LEU A 172 9.32 -12.75 -19.87
N VAL A 173 10.48 -13.08 -20.44
CA VAL A 173 10.60 -13.44 -21.86
C VAL A 173 11.60 -14.58 -22.02
N PRO A 174 11.20 -15.83 -22.36
CA PRO A 174 12.15 -16.90 -22.60
C PRO A 174 13.09 -16.56 -23.74
N GLY A 175 14.39 -16.70 -23.47
CA GLY A 175 15.43 -16.46 -24.46
C GLY A 175 15.83 -15.01 -24.66
N VAL A 176 15.19 -14.06 -23.99
CA VAL A 176 15.64 -12.67 -23.95
C VAL A 176 16.29 -12.40 -22.59
N TRP A 177 17.62 -12.27 -22.60
CA TRP A 177 18.38 -11.89 -21.43
C TRP A 177 18.19 -10.39 -21.20
N VAL A 178 17.46 -10.00 -20.18
CA VAL A 178 17.11 -8.58 -19.91
C VAL A 178 18.17 -7.90 -19.07
N GLY A 179 19.29 -8.57 -18.75
CA GLY A 179 20.42 -7.98 -18.02
C GLY A 179 19.97 -7.23 -16.75
N ASN A 180 20.80 -6.77 -15.86
CA ASN A 180 20.45 -6.07 -14.61
C ASN A 180 19.25 -5.11 -14.73
N ALA A 181 18.05 -5.67 -14.71
CA ALA A 181 16.79 -4.98 -14.87
C ALA A 181 16.40 -4.39 -13.49
N GLY A 182 16.88 -3.21 -13.19
CA GLY A 182 16.51 -2.48 -11.99
C GLY A 182 15.14 -1.83 -12.14
N HIS A 183 14.32 -1.98 -11.13
CA HIS A 183 13.11 -1.21 -10.90
C HIS A 183 13.30 -0.44 -9.59
N TYR A 184 13.02 0.84 -9.62
CA TYR A 184 13.20 1.75 -8.50
C TYR A 184 12.00 2.67 -8.38
N TYR A 185 11.62 2.94 -7.15
CA TYR A 185 10.49 3.80 -6.83
C TYR A 185 10.81 4.69 -5.65
N VAL A 186 10.38 5.95 -5.72
CA VAL A 186 10.43 6.91 -4.62
C VAL A 186 9.15 7.72 -4.57
N SER A 187 8.61 7.95 -3.38
CA SER A 187 7.51 8.89 -3.19
C SER A 187 7.69 9.74 -1.94
N GLY A 188 6.98 10.88 -1.94
CA GLY A 188 6.74 11.71 -0.77
C GLY A 188 5.25 11.86 -0.54
N ASN A 189 4.82 11.72 0.71
CA ASN A 189 3.41 11.77 1.08
C ASN A 189 3.19 12.56 2.38
N ALA A 190 1.96 12.95 2.63
CA ALA A 190 1.57 13.55 3.88
C ALA A 190 0.19 13.06 4.33
N VAL A 191 -0.02 13.07 5.65
CA VAL A 191 -1.34 12.94 6.27
C VAL A 191 -1.63 14.25 6.99
N ILE A 192 -2.70 14.93 6.57
CA ILE A 192 -3.16 16.20 7.12
C ILE A 192 -4.51 15.97 7.79
N THR A 193 -4.51 15.77 9.11
CA THR A 193 -5.75 15.60 9.88
C THR A 193 -6.43 16.94 10.05
N LEU A 194 -7.69 17.04 9.65
CA LEU A 194 -8.45 18.27 9.75
C LEU A 194 -8.97 18.47 11.19
N PRO A 195 -8.91 19.69 11.76
CA PRO A 195 -9.36 19.95 13.12
C PRO A 195 -10.88 19.99 13.26
N TRP A 196 -11.60 19.72 12.20
CA TRP A 196 -13.06 19.75 12.17
C TRP A 196 -13.64 18.35 12.29
N HIS A 197 -14.48 18.15 13.31
CA HIS A 197 -15.21 16.92 13.58
C HIS A 197 -16.70 17.17 13.36
N PRO A 198 -17.26 16.78 12.19
CA PRO A 198 -18.66 17.07 11.86
C PRO A 198 -19.65 16.37 12.81
N VAL A 199 -19.29 15.19 13.29
CA VAL A 199 -20.02 14.42 14.31
C VAL A 199 -19.01 13.67 15.18
N ALA A 200 -19.45 13.15 16.33
CA ALA A 200 -18.62 12.33 17.20
C ALA A 200 -18.04 11.12 16.45
N ASP A 201 -16.80 10.77 16.76
CA ASP A 201 -16.05 9.64 16.18
C ASP A 201 -15.76 9.76 14.65
N VAL A 202 -16.09 10.88 14.01
CA VAL A 202 -15.72 11.12 12.61
C VAL A 202 -14.49 12.02 12.56
N ASN A 203 -13.43 11.51 11.94
CA ASN A 203 -12.20 12.24 11.64
C ASN A 203 -12.05 12.40 10.13
N LEU A 204 -11.53 13.55 9.73
CA LEU A 204 -11.30 13.88 8.34
C LEU A 204 -9.82 14.11 8.11
N SER A 205 -9.29 13.62 6.98
CA SER A 205 -7.90 13.89 6.58
C SER A 205 -7.77 14.11 5.08
N ILE A 206 -6.70 14.81 4.71
CA ILE A 206 -6.25 14.97 3.31
C ILE A 206 -4.90 14.27 3.20
N ASN A 207 -4.75 13.42 2.18
CA ASN A 207 -3.59 12.57 2.02
C ASN A 207 -3.03 12.71 0.58
N PRO A 208 -2.18 13.73 0.33
CA PRO A 208 -1.48 13.87 -0.94
C PRO A 208 -0.26 12.95 -1.02
N GLU A 209 0.04 12.47 -2.21
CA GLU A 209 1.26 11.77 -2.54
C GLU A 209 1.77 12.19 -3.93
N ILE A 210 3.08 12.22 -4.10
CA ILE A 210 3.76 12.32 -5.39
C ILE A 210 4.87 11.29 -5.43
N GLY A 211 4.93 10.50 -6.50
CA GLY A 211 5.92 9.45 -6.67
C GLY A 211 6.56 9.47 -8.06
N TYR A 212 7.74 8.91 -8.13
CA TYR A 212 8.48 8.69 -9.36
C TYR A 212 8.98 7.26 -9.41
N GLU A 213 8.71 6.63 -10.53
CA GLU A 213 9.11 5.26 -10.83
C GLU A 213 10.06 5.27 -12.02
N TRP A 214 11.18 4.52 -11.93
CA TRP A 214 12.11 4.41 -13.04
C TRP A 214 12.66 3.00 -13.19
N TYR A 215 12.96 2.69 -14.44
CA TYR A 215 13.43 1.38 -14.86
C TYR A 215 14.81 1.48 -15.48
N SER A 216 15.64 0.45 -15.31
CA SER A 216 16.90 0.34 -16.01
C SER A 216 16.68 0.22 -17.53
N ASN A 217 17.70 0.58 -18.32
CA ASN A 217 17.65 0.52 -19.79
C ASN A 217 17.22 -0.86 -20.33
N GLY A 218 17.57 -1.95 -19.64
CA GLY A 218 17.17 -3.30 -20.04
C GLY A 218 15.66 -3.51 -19.98
N VAL A 219 14.98 -3.04 -18.93
CA VAL A 219 13.52 -3.12 -18.79
C VAL A 219 12.83 -2.26 -19.84
N THR A 220 13.27 -1.02 -19.99
CA THR A 220 12.70 -0.12 -20.99
C THR A 220 12.85 -0.66 -22.40
N ALA A 221 14.03 -1.22 -22.76
CA ALA A 221 14.29 -1.71 -24.11
C ALA A 221 13.50 -2.98 -24.46
N ASN A 222 13.25 -3.87 -23.49
CA ASN A 222 12.69 -5.20 -23.76
C ASN A 222 11.21 -5.33 -23.38
N LEU A 223 10.73 -4.53 -22.41
CA LEU A 223 9.33 -4.58 -21.94
C LEU A 223 8.55 -3.31 -22.28
N GLY A 224 9.22 -2.27 -22.76
CA GLY A 224 8.61 -0.99 -23.06
C GLY A 224 8.19 -0.18 -21.83
N PHE A 225 8.48 -0.62 -20.61
CA PHE A 225 8.15 0.15 -19.41
C PHE A 225 8.90 1.49 -19.41
N VAL A 226 8.17 2.56 -19.17
CA VAL A 226 8.71 3.91 -19.18
C VAL A 226 8.66 4.49 -17.78
N SER A 227 9.72 5.24 -17.44
CA SER A 227 9.75 5.98 -16.19
C SER A 227 8.67 7.04 -16.17
N ASP A 228 7.99 7.18 -15.05
CA ASP A 228 6.90 8.13 -14.92
C ASP A 228 6.79 8.73 -13.52
N THR A 229 6.10 9.86 -13.47
CA THR A 229 5.66 10.51 -12.25
C THR A 229 4.16 10.35 -12.13
N TYR A 230 3.69 9.99 -10.95
CA TYR A 230 2.28 10.06 -10.61
C TYR A 230 2.08 10.99 -9.40
N TRP A 231 0.85 11.41 -9.20
CA TRP A 231 0.41 12.16 -8.03
C TRP A 231 -1.01 11.78 -7.69
N ASP A 232 -1.33 11.89 -6.42
CA ASP A 232 -2.71 11.75 -5.98
C ASP A 232 -3.01 12.64 -4.78
N VAL A 233 -4.29 12.86 -4.54
CA VAL A 233 -4.80 13.48 -3.33
C VAL A 233 -6.07 12.76 -2.90
N GLY A 234 -6.03 12.17 -1.69
CA GLY A 234 -7.16 11.53 -1.04
C GLY A 234 -7.81 12.44 -0.01
N PHE A 235 -9.13 12.32 0.11
CA PHE A 235 -9.91 12.87 1.21
C PHE A 235 -10.56 11.70 1.95
N ASP A 236 -10.14 11.47 3.20
CA ASP A 236 -10.64 10.37 4.02
C ASP A 236 -11.69 10.85 5.02
N ILE A 237 -12.78 10.09 5.08
CA ILE A 237 -13.81 10.18 6.10
C ILE A 237 -13.70 8.91 6.95
N ASN A 238 -13.16 9.04 8.17
CA ASN A 238 -12.91 7.93 9.06
C ASN A 238 -13.99 7.88 10.14
N TYR A 239 -14.67 6.76 10.28
CA TYR A 239 -15.61 6.49 11.36
C TYR A 239 -15.27 5.14 11.99
N LYS A 240 -14.62 5.14 13.17
CA LYS A 240 -14.15 3.93 13.87
C LYS A 240 -13.26 3.09 12.94
N ALA A 241 -13.69 1.87 12.63
CA ALA A 241 -12.98 0.93 11.76
C ALA A 241 -13.30 1.11 10.26
N ILE A 242 -14.12 2.10 9.90
CA ILE A 242 -14.56 2.30 8.52
C ILE A 242 -13.95 3.60 7.99
N THR A 243 -13.39 3.55 6.78
CA THR A 243 -12.89 4.71 6.05
C THR A 243 -13.51 4.76 4.66
N LEU A 244 -14.06 5.92 4.30
CA LEU A 244 -14.36 6.25 2.91
C LEU A 244 -13.24 7.17 2.39
N ASP A 245 -12.45 6.66 1.45
CA ASP A 245 -11.37 7.39 0.75
C ASP A 245 -11.89 7.83 -0.63
N LEU A 246 -11.85 9.12 -0.88
CA LEU A 246 -12.22 9.77 -2.14
C LEU A 246 -10.95 10.39 -2.73
N ARG A 247 -10.39 9.76 -3.76
CA ARG A 247 -9.04 10.05 -4.24
C ARG A 247 -9.02 10.42 -5.72
N TYR A 248 -8.30 11.47 -6.04
CA TYR A 248 -7.97 11.84 -7.41
C TYR A 248 -6.52 11.43 -7.71
N TRP A 249 -6.35 10.72 -8.82
CA TRP A 249 -5.07 10.25 -9.34
C TRP A 249 -4.72 10.95 -10.63
N GLY A 250 -3.43 11.21 -10.85
CA GLY A 250 -2.88 11.66 -12.12
C GLY A 250 -1.50 11.05 -12.38
N THR A 251 -1.11 10.98 -13.64
CA THR A 251 0.23 10.53 -14.05
C THR A 251 0.64 11.19 -15.36
N ASN A 252 1.95 11.37 -15.55
CA ASN A 252 2.50 11.81 -16.82
C ASN A 252 2.77 10.64 -17.81
N ALA A 253 2.62 9.39 -17.37
CA ALA A 253 2.74 8.23 -18.22
C ALA A 253 1.68 8.27 -19.35
N LYS A 254 2.11 7.91 -20.55
CA LYS A 254 1.24 7.83 -21.74
C LYS A 254 1.27 6.40 -22.29
N PRO A 255 0.13 5.87 -22.76
CA PRO A 255 0.14 4.58 -23.42
C PRO A 255 1.03 4.62 -24.66
N GLY A 256 1.83 3.58 -24.83
CA GLY A 256 2.53 3.31 -26.07
C GLY A 256 1.55 2.82 -27.16
N THR A 257 2.07 2.41 -28.30
CA THR A 257 1.23 1.83 -29.37
C THR A 257 0.94 0.37 -29.05
N ALA A 258 -0.31 0.06 -28.74
CA ALA A 258 -0.75 -1.30 -28.42
C ALA A 258 -0.41 -2.28 -29.55
N GLY A 259 0.07 -3.46 -29.17
CA GLY A 259 0.45 -4.50 -30.12
C GLY A 259 1.78 -4.28 -30.85
N THR A 260 2.55 -3.30 -30.44
CA THR A 260 3.90 -3.03 -30.95
C THR A 260 4.95 -3.14 -29.84
N VAL A 261 6.23 -3.07 -30.20
CA VAL A 261 7.35 -3.00 -29.26
C VAL A 261 7.38 -1.72 -28.41
N THR A 262 6.48 -0.76 -28.67
CA THR A 262 6.31 0.47 -27.90
C THR A 262 5.15 0.40 -26.91
N ALA A 263 4.45 -0.73 -26.77
CA ALA A 263 3.50 -0.95 -25.69
C ALA A 263 4.24 -0.86 -24.33
N ASN A 264 3.58 -0.27 -23.33
CA ASN A 264 4.15 -0.04 -22.00
C ASN A 264 3.15 -0.38 -20.89
N GLN A 265 3.49 -0.07 -19.63
CA GLN A 265 2.62 -0.32 -18.46
C GLN A 265 1.23 0.30 -18.55
N CYS A 266 1.03 1.31 -19.42
CA CYS A 266 -0.27 1.95 -19.61
C CYS A 266 -1.17 1.22 -20.61
N ASN A 267 -0.70 0.15 -21.23
CA ASN A 267 -1.47 -0.64 -22.19
C ASN A 267 -1.99 -1.90 -21.53
N THR A 268 -3.22 -2.29 -21.87
CA THR A 268 -3.68 -3.65 -21.55
C THR A 268 -2.88 -4.68 -22.34
N VAL A 269 -2.69 -5.85 -21.75
CA VAL A 269 -2.01 -6.94 -22.43
C VAL A 269 -2.78 -7.34 -23.70
N PRO A 270 -2.13 -7.40 -24.88
CA PRO A 270 -2.77 -7.84 -26.13
C PRO A 270 -3.40 -9.22 -25.98
N GLY A 271 -4.63 -9.39 -26.43
CA GLY A 271 -5.38 -10.64 -26.37
C GLY A 271 -6.39 -10.75 -25.24
N PHE A 272 -6.37 -9.86 -24.27
CA PHE A 272 -7.30 -9.84 -23.13
C PHE A 272 -8.36 -8.72 -23.18
N GLY A 273 -8.74 -8.28 -24.34
CA GLY A 273 -9.98 -7.49 -24.50
C GLY A 273 -9.83 -5.98 -24.65
N GLY A 274 -8.75 -5.52 -25.24
CA GLY A 274 -8.77 -4.16 -25.80
C GLY A 274 -7.57 -3.29 -25.41
N SER A 275 -7.45 -2.21 -26.16
CA SER A 275 -6.48 -1.13 -25.97
C SER A 275 -6.97 -0.11 -24.92
N SER A 276 -7.28 -0.52 -23.70
CA SER A 276 -7.61 0.47 -22.67
C SER A 276 -6.36 1.19 -22.19
N ASN A 277 -6.50 2.47 -21.93
CA ASN A 277 -5.47 3.29 -21.31
C ASN A 277 -5.52 3.09 -19.79
N LEU A 278 -4.58 2.33 -19.24
CA LEU A 278 -4.50 2.08 -17.79
C LEU A 278 -3.95 3.27 -17.00
N CYS A 279 -3.33 4.24 -17.68
CA CYS A 279 -2.82 5.48 -17.10
C CYS A 279 -3.80 6.64 -17.31
N GLY A 280 -3.48 7.79 -16.71
CA GLY A 280 -4.24 9.02 -16.86
C GLY A 280 -5.04 9.39 -15.61
N ASP A 281 -5.65 10.55 -15.69
CA ASP A 281 -6.38 11.16 -14.58
C ASP A 281 -7.66 10.40 -14.27
N ARG A 282 -7.94 10.19 -12.98
CA ARG A 282 -9.14 9.47 -12.54
C ARG A 282 -9.53 9.79 -11.11
N PHE A 283 -10.79 9.64 -10.83
CA PHE A 283 -11.34 9.67 -9.48
C PHE A 283 -11.64 8.25 -9.02
N VAL A 284 -11.19 7.91 -7.80
CA VAL A 284 -11.37 6.59 -7.20
C VAL A 284 -12.04 6.76 -5.85
N ALA A 285 -13.07 5.96 -5.58
CA ALA A 285 -13.69 5.86 -4.28
C ALA A 285 -13.42 4.47 -3.69
N THR A 286 -12.94 4.43 -2.45
CA THR A 286 -12.63 3.19 -1.75
C THR A 286 -13.31 3.18 -0.38
N LEU A 287 -14.10 2.14 -0.11
CA LEU A 287 -14.62 1.86 1.23
C LEU A 287 -13.75 0.81 1.89
N LYS A 288 -13.16 1.15 3.04
CA LYS A 288 -12.23 0.30 3.80
C LYS A 288 -12.84 -0.07 5.16
N PHE A 289 -12.53 -1.27 5.62
CA PHE A 289 -12.73 -1.70 6.99
C PHE A 289 -11.39 -2.22 7.51
N ASP A 290 -10.86 -1.63 8.59
CA ASP A 290 -9.57 -1.96 9.17
C ASP A 290 -9.70 -2.08 10.69
N THR A 291 -9.14 -3.15 11.28
CA THR A 291 -9.16 -3.36 12.73
C THR A 291 -8.00 -4.25 13.17
N THR A 292 -7.83 -4.38 14.49
CA THR A 292 -6.91 -5.35 15.11
C THR A 292 -7.65 -6.21 16.13
N LEU A 293 -7.09 -7.38 16.47
CA LEU A 293 -7.65 -8.21 17.55
C LEU A 293 -7.60 -7.50 18.91
N ALA A 294 -6.61 -6.66 19.14
CA ALA A 294 -6.51 -5.85 20.36
C ALA A 294 -7.63 -4.80 20.44
N ALA A 295 -8.01 -4.20 19.32
CA ALA A 295 -9.08 -3.20 19.26
C ALA A 295 -10.50 -3.77 19.43
N LEU A 296 -10.66 -5.10 19.27
CA LEU A 296 -11.95 -5.79 19.42
C LEU A 296 -12.23 -6.30 20.85
N LYS A 297 -11.24 -6.19 21.77
CA LYS A 297 -11.33 -6.59 23.18
C LYS A 297 -11.77 -5.41 24.05
#